data_308196fe60a697c9bb866de47af08244
#
_entry.id   308196fe60a697c9bb866de47af08244
#
_cell.length_a   1.000
_cell.length_b   1.000
_cell.length_c   1.000
_cell.angle_alpha   90.00
_cell.angle_beta   90.00
_cell.angle_gamma   90.00
#
_symmetry.space_group_name_H-M   'P 1'
#
loop_
_entity.id
_entity.type
_entity.pdbx_description
1 polymer ?
#
loop_
_entity_poly.entity_id
_entity_poly.type
_entity_poly.pdbx_seq_one_letter_code
_entity_poly.pdbx_strand_id
1 'polypeptide(L)'
;PGEHHNGLRQRFCRVDGKLKIQDIPDAIPFDVARAVPLEVSRGTLVILDGLLPHYSKANVSDRSRCAYSLHTVSGKANYPADNWLQRGPDMPLRSLSAGATG
;
A
#
# COMPACT_ATOMS: atom_id res chain seq x y z
N PRO A 1 3.11 -13.70 -7.12
CA PRO A 1 3.25 -12.96 -8.39
C PRO A 1 1.96 -13.05 -9.24
N GLY A 2 1.60 -11.96 -9.91
CA GLY A 2 0.40 -11.94 -10.77
C GLY A 2 -0.92 -11.63 -10.06
N GLU A 3 -0.98 -11.68 -8.76
CA GLU A 3 -2.21 -11.48 -7.98
C GLU A 3 -2.80 -10.07 -8.08
N HIS A 4 -2.02 -9.08 -8.48
CA HIS A 4 -2.51 -7.71 -8.75
C HIS A 4 -3.51 -7.66 -9.93
N HIS A 5 -3.48 -8.63 -10.85
CA HIS A 5 -4.44 -8.73 -11.94
C HIS A 5 -5.85 -9.13 -11.49
N ASN A 6 -6.00 -9.67 -10.28
CA ASN A 6 -7.28 -10.08 -9.73
C ASN A 6 -8.10 -8.91 -9.13
N GLY A 7 -7.63 -7.68 -9.29
CA GLY A 7 -8.33 -6.49 -8.84
C GLY A 7 -8.26 -6.24 -7.33
N LEU A 8 -9.03 -5.25 -6.91
CA LEU A 8 -9.09 -4.83 -5.51
C LEU A 8 -9.94 -5.81 -4.71
N ARG A 9 -9.45 -6.23 -3.55
CA ARG A 9 -10.14 -7.16 -2.64
C ARG A 9 -10.70 -6.46 -1.42
N GLN A 10 -9.95 -5.51 -0.92
CA GLN A 10 -10.30 -4.74 0.26
C GLN A 10 -9.92 -3.28 0.04
N ARG A 11 -10.65 -2.40 0.68
CA ARG A 11 -10.40 -0.97 0.66
C ARG A 11 -10.30 -0.45 2.08
N PHE A 12 -9.24 0.28 2.38
CA PHE A 12 -9.09 0.95 3.66
C PHE A 12 -9.60 2.39 3.51
N CYS A 13 -10.64 2.72 4.23
CA CYS A 13 -11.35 3.98 4.06
C CYS A 13 -11.80 4.59 5.38
N ARG A 14 -12.31 5.81 5.32
CA ARG A 14 -12.92 6.54 6.44
C ARG A 14 -14.44 6.48 6.32
N VAL A 15 -15.10 5.96 7.35
CA VAL A 15 -16.55 5.93 7.47
C VAL A 15 -16.89 6.54 8.82
N ASP A 16 -17.69 7.59 8.83
CA ASP A 16 -18.08 8.35 10.05
C ASP A 16 -16.85 8.76 10.89
N GLY A 17 -15.81 9.24 10.23
CA GLY A 17 -14.56 9.68 10.87
C GLY A 17 -13.64 8.55 11.37
N LYS A 18 -14.06 7.30 11.28
CA LYS A 18 -13.30 6.12 11.72
C LYS A 18 -12.67 5.39 10.53
N LEU A 19 -11.50 4.81 10.77
CA LEU A 19 -10.84 3.95 9.79
C LEU A 19 -11.50 2.57 9.78
N LYS A 20 -11.85 2.09 8.60
CA LYS A 20 -12.46 0.77 8.39
C LYS A 20 -11.84 0.09 7.17
N ILE A 21 -11.73 -1.22 7.23
CA ILE A 21 -11.49 -2.06 6.06
C ILE A 21 -12.86 -2.48 5.53
N GLN A 22 -13.09 -2.26 4.26
CA GLN A 22 -14.27 -2.71 3.53
C GLN A 22 -13.86 -3.79 2.54
N ASP A 23 -14.55 -4.92 2.59
CA ASP A 23 -14.39 -5.96 1.58
C ASP A 23 -15.08 -5.53 0.28
N ILE A 24 -14.47 -5.87 -0.83
CA ILE A 24 -15.08 -5.66 -2.14
C ILE A 24 -15.95 -6.89 -2.44
N PRO A 25 -17.24 -6.70 -2.76
CA PRO A 25 -18.12 -7.79 -3.12
C PRO A 25 -17.54 -8.63 -4.27
N ASP A 26 -17.72 -9.94 -4.19
CA ASP A 26 -17.30 -10.91 -5.21
C ASP A 26 -15.79 -10.91 -5.54
N ALA A 27 -14.97 -10.28 -4.69
CA ALA A 27 -13.52 -10.27 -4.87
C ALA A 27 -12.93 -11.68 -4.72
N ILE A 28 -11.94 -11.98 -5.54
CA ILE A 28 -11.20 -13.26 -5.46
C ILE A 28 -10.43 -13.31 -4.13
N PRO A 29 -10.65 -14.33 -3.30
CA PRO A 29 -9.96 -14.46 -2.01
C PRO A 29 -8.44 -14.55 -2.15
N PHE A 30 -7.72 -14.19 -1.08
CA PHE A 30 -6.29 -14.45 -1.00
C PHE A 30 -6.04 -15.94 -0.82
N ASP A 31 -5.11 -16.47 -1.59
CA ASP A 31 -4.55 -17.79 -1.33
C ASP A 31 -3.15 -17.63 -0.71
N VAL A 32 -3.10 -17.73 0.61
CA VAL A 32 -1.85 -17.59 1.37
C VAL A 32 -0.85 -18.71 1.03
N ALA A 33 -1.32 -19.88 0.58
CA ALA A 33 -0.43 -20.97 0.17
C ALA A 33 0.41 -20.63 -1.07
N ARG A 34 -0.04 -19.66 -1.86
CA ARG A 34 0.68 -19.15 -3.04
C ARG A 34 1.66 -18.01 -2.72
N ALA A 35 1.77 -17.64 -1.45
CA ALA A 35 2.68 -16.56 -1.06
C ALA A 35 4.13 -16.95 -1.31
N VAL A 36 4.87 -16.05 -1.93
CA VAL A 36 6.30 -16.21 -2.21
C VAL A 36 7.09 -15.36 -1.21
N PRO A 37 8.01 -15.95 -0.44
CA PRO A 37 8.88 -15.18 0.43
C PRO A 37 9.72 -14.16 -0.36
N LEU A 38 9.77 -12.94 0.11
CA LEU A 38 10.57 -11.86 -0.45
C LEU A 38 11.62 -11.44 0.58
N GLU A 39 12.65 -12.24 0.72
CA GLU A 39 13.78 -11.94 1.59
C GLU A 39 14.80 -11.10 0.85
N VAL A 40 15.12 -9.95 1.40
CA VAL A 40 16.02 -8.99 0.76
C VAL A 40 17.08 -8.47 1.74
N SER A 41 18.24 -8.14 1.22
CA SER A 41 19.32 -7.57 1.99
C SER A 41 19.02 -6.10 2.38
N ARG A 42 19.70 -5.62 3.41
CA ARG A 42 19.68 -4.20 3.78
C ARG A 42 20.09 -3.33 2.59
N GLY A 43 19.35 -2.25 2.36
CA GLY A 43 19.59 -1.32 1.25
C GLY A 43 18.88 -1.69 -0.06
N THR A 44 18.14 -2.80 -0.09
CA THR A 44 17.35 -3.17 -1.26
C THR A 44 16.10 -2.30 -1.38
N LEU A 45 15.83 -1.81 -2.58
CA LEU A 45 14.56 -1.19 -2.95
C LEU A 45 13.60 -2.29 -3.44
N VAL A 46 12.41 -2.34 -2.86
CA VAL A 46 11.32 -3.21 -3.31
C VAL A 46 10.18 -2.33 -3.81
N ILE A 47 9.74 -2.58 -5.04
CA ILE A 47 8.59 -1.89 -5.63
C ILE A 47 7.46 -2.89 -5.77
N LEU A 48 6.31 -2.56 -5.18
CA LEU A 48 5.11 -3.38 -5.23
C LEU A 48 4.01 -2.63 -5.96
N ASP A 49 3.28 -3.32 -6.82
CA ASP A 49 2.04 -2.79 -7.38
C ASP A 49 1.02 -2.56 -6.26
N GLY A 50 0.24 -1.49 -6.34
CA GLY A 50 -0.74 -1.12 -5.31
C GLY A 50 -1.85 -2.15 -5.09
N LEU A 51 -2.11 -3.00 -6.06
CA LEU A 51 -3.08 -4.09 -5.96
C LEU A 51 -2.45 -5.44 -5.61
N LEU A 52 -1.12 -5.50 -5.48
CA LEU A 52 -0.44 -6.75 -5.13
C LEU A 52 -0.65 -7.07 -3.65
N PRO A 53 -1.34 -8.16 -3.32
CA PRO A 53 -1.45 -8.60 -1.94
C PRO A 53 -0.07 -8.94 -1.37
N HIS A 54 0.22 -8.37 -0.23
CA HIS A 54 1.46 -8.64 0.48
C HIS A 54 1.23 -8.57 1.98
N TYR A 55 1.97 -9.34 2.73
CA TYR A 55 1.91 -9.32 4.18
C TYR A 55 3.28 -9.55 4.81
N SER A 56 3.38 -9.23 6.05
CA SER A 56 4.56 -9.45 6.85
C SER A 56 4.15 -10.02 8.20
N LYS A 57 4.74 -11.14 8.58
CA LYS A 57 4.54 -11.72 9.91
C LYS A 57 5.16 -10.82 10.99
N ALA A 58 4.70 -11.00 12.20
CA ALA A 58 5.32 -10.35 13.36
C ALA A 58 6.81 -10.69 13.43
N ASN A 59 7.62 -9.70 13.78
CA ASN A 59 9.03 -9.93 14.05
C ASN A 59 9.18 -10.54 15.46
N VAL A 60 9.59 -11.78 15.51
CA VAL A 60 9.81 -12.52 16.77
C VAL A 60 11.29 -12.67 17.11
N SER A 61 12.18 -12.02 16.37
CA SER A 61 13.60 -12.01 16.63
C SER A 61 13.99 -10.96 17.68
N ASP A 62 15.19 -11.03 18.20
CA ASP A 62 15.81 -10.06 19.10
C ASP A 62 16.30 -8.78 18.39
N ARG A 63 16.14 -8.70 17.07
CA ARG A 63 16.58 -7.58 16.23
C ARG A 63 15.41 -6.84 15.64
N SER A 64 15.45 -5.51 15.64
CA SER A 64 14.48 -4.69 14.96
C SER A 64 14.57 -4.85 13.44
N ARG A 65 13.42 -4.84 12.78
CA ARG A 65 13.29 -4.77 11.34
C ARG A 65 12.75 -3.41 10.95
N CYS A 66 13.57 -2.61 10.32
CA CYS A 66 13.20 -1.28 9.85
C CYS A 66 12.97 -1.29 8.34
N ALA A 67 11.86 -0.71 7.90
CA ALA A 67 11.57 -0.45 6.50
C ALA A 67 11.06 1.00 6.34
N TYR A 68 11.52 1.66 5.30
CA TYR A 68 10.99 2.95 4.89
C TYR A 68 10.00 2.72 3.75
N SER A 69 8.76 3.13 3.93
CA SER A 69 7.70 2.91 2.94
C SER A 69 7.25 4.24 2.34
N LEU A 70 7.15 4.26 1.01
CA LEU A 70 6.56 5.34 0.24
C LEU A 70 5.35 4.80 -0.52
N HIS A 71 4.26 5.56 -0.48
CA HIS A 71 3.08 5.28 -1.28
C HIS A 71 2.98 6.33 -2.38
N THR A 72 2.96 5.88 -3.62
CA THR A 72 2.80 6.74 -4.80
C THR A 72 1.49 6.44 -5.49
N VAL A 73 0.85 7.47 -6.00
CA VAL A 73 -0.38 7.36 -6.77
C VAL A 73 -0.24 8.20 -8.04
N SER A 74 -0.93 7.80 -9.11
CA SER A 74 -0.99 8.60 -10.31
C SER A 74 -1.70 9.93 -10.03
N GLY A 75 -1.11 11.05 -10.43
CA GLY A 75 -1.76 12.37 -10.34
C GLY A 75 -3.04 12.51 -11.18
N LYS A 76 -3.28 11.56 -12.08
CA LYS A 76 -4.52 11.48 -12.88
C LYS A 76 -5.56 10.53 -12.27
N ALA A 77 -5.22 9.80 -11.22
CA ALA A 77 -6.14 8.90 -10.56
C ALA A 77 -7.19 9.68 -9.76
N ASN A 78 -8.39 9.13 -9.72
CA ASN A 78 -9.40 9.61 -8.78
C ASN A 78 -8.95 9.26 -7.35
N TYR A 79 -8.77 10.28 -6.50
CA TYR A 79 -8.41 10.12 -5.10
C TYR A 79 -9.66 10.37 -4.25
N PRO A 80 -10.35 9.32 -3.79
CA PRO A 80 -11.63 9.47 -3.10
C PRO A 80 -11.50 10.23 -1.78
N ALA A 81 -12.52 11.04 -1.46
CA ALA A 81 -12.57 11.81 -0.23
C ALA A 81 -12.64 10.95 1.05
N ASP A 82 -13.07 9.71 0.91
CA ASP A 82 -13.13 8.72 1.98
C ASP A 82 -11.89 7.82 2.06
N ASN A 83 -10.86 8.05 1.24
CA ASN A 83 -9.62 7.29 1.36
C ASN A 83 -9.03 7.41 2.77
N TRP A 84 -8.45 6.33 3.29
CA TRP A 84 -7.91 6.29 4.66
C TRP A 84 -6.90 7.41 4.94
N LEU A 85 -6.01 7.68 3.99
CA LEU A 85 -5.05 8.76 4.07
C LEU A 85 -5.65 10.02 3.45
N GLN A 86 -5.84 11.03 4.27
CA GLN A 86 -6.20 12.37 3.82
C GLN A 86 -5.06 13.33 4.19
N ARG A 87 -4.82 14.28 3.32
CA ARG A 87 -3.84 15.35 3.54
C ARG A 87 -4.55 16.68 3.66
N GLY A 88 -4.18 17.44 4.68
CA GLY A 88 -4.62 18.82 4.81
C GLY A 88 -3.86 19.77 3.90
N PRO A 89 -4.34 21.03 3.81
CA PRO A 89 -3.71 22.06 2.98
C PRO A 89 -2.24 22.33 3.37
N ASP A 90 -1.90 22.14 4.64
CA ASP A 90 -0.54 22.37 5.16
C ASP A 90 0.46 21.28 4.77
N MET A 91 -0.04 20.14 4.34
CA MET A 91 0.80 19.01 3.93
C MET A 91 0.18 18.24 2.75
N PRO A 92 0.05 18.87 1.58
CA PRO A 92 -0.56 18.24 0.40
C PRO A 92 0.28 17.06 -0.11
N LEU A 93 -0.31 16.24 -0.95
CA LEU A 93 0.44 15.25 -1.73
C LEU A 93 1.43 15.97 -2.64
N ARG A 94 2.66 15.50 -2.65
CA ARG A 94 3.74 16.10 -3.44
C ARG A 94 3.92 15.32 -4.75
N SER A 95 4.16 16.06 -5.84
CA SER A 95 4.57 15.46 -7.10
C SER A 95 6.03 14.99 -7.02
N LEU A 96 6.31 13.80 -7.53
CA LEU A 96 7.68 13.31 -7.68
C LEU A 96 8.47 14.08 -8.74
N SER A 97 7.78 14.69 -9.70
CA SER A 97 8.40 15.49 -10.77
C SER A 97 8.76 16.92 -10.36
N ALA A 98 8.22 17.43 -9.25
CA ALA A 98 8.47 18.80 -8.79
C ALA A 98 9.84 18.97 -8.08
N GLY A 99 10.60 17.90 -7.91
CA GLY A 99 11.92 17.93 -7.27
C GLY A 99 13.13 18.00 -8.21
N ALA A 100 12.92 18.11 -9.51
CA ALA A 100 14.00 18.12 -10.52
C ALA A 100 14.47 19.54 -10.91
N THR A 101 14.03 20.57 -10.21
CA THR A 101 14.60 21.92 -10.33
C THR A 101 15.57 22.13 -9.16
N GLY A 102 16.79 21.62 -9.32
CA GLY A 102 17.94 22.03 -8.54
C GLY A 102 18.54 23.31 -9.07
#